data_edaf1acbc0b6140961d97347902e7668
#
_entry.id   edaf1acbc0b6140961d97347902e7668
#
_cell.length_a   1.000
_cell.length_b   1.000
_cell.length_c   1.000
_cell.angle_alpha   90.00
_cell.angle_beta   90.00
_cell.angle_gamma   90.00
#
_symmetry.space_group_name_H-M   'P 1'
#
loop_
_entity.id
_entity.type
_entity.pdbx_description
1 polymer ?
#
loop_
_entity_poly.entity_id
_entity_poly.type
_entity_poly.pdbx_seq_one_letter_code
_entity_poly.pdbx_strand_id
1 'polypeptide(L)'
;SQFLFKVSYADGQKAYRVDLPDLLTKTDWQIIKSFLDALLAYTGTDIEGLDGFDFEAYFQASIQAYLADPVARFTICQGIFNPIFFSRENLKSFLEADGLAQFEARVRAVQETDAYFARVSFYQDGEGKVHGVYHLAQGVKTVLPREPFVPAAYIEQLVDKEVQWEIDLVQITGDGSKPEDYEAIARLDYAKFLEVLPPSFYHQLDANQIEVQPILDKDFKALAQEE
;
A
#
# COMPACT_ATOMS: atom_id res chain seq x y z
N SER A 1 7.48 -9.81 4.79
CA SER A 1 6.33 -10.68 4.55
C SER A 1 5.18 -10.21 5.43
N GLN A 2 4.08 -9.83 4.80
CA GLN A 2 2.89 -9.37 5.51
C GLN A 2 2.00 -10.59 5.73
N PHE A 3 1.59 -10.79 6.99
CA PHE A 3 0.77 -11.90 7.36
C PHE A 3 -0.70 -11.47 7.30
N LEU A 4 -1.55 -12.35 6.79
CA LEU A 4 -2.98 -12.15 6.74
C LEU A 4 -3.59 -12.01 8.15
N PHE A 5 -2.98 -12.65 9.13
CA PHE A 5 -3.30 -12.59 10.55
C PHE A 5 -2.07 -13.03 11.37
N LYS A 6 -2.05 -12.69 12.64
CA LYS A 6 -0.95 -13.02 13.53
C LYS A 6 -1.39 -14.06 14.56
N VAL A 7 -0.57 -15.09 14.73
CA VAL A 7 -0.75 -16.10 15.78
C VAL A 7 0.38 -15.96 16.79
N SER A 8 0.04 -15.91 18.07
CA SER A 8 0.99 -15.88 19.17
C SER A 8 0.55 -16.85 20.28
N TYR A 9 1.51 -17.36 21.05
CA TYR A 9 1.23 -18.16 22.22
C TYR A 9 1.46 -17.33 23.48
N ALA A 10 0.44 -17.26 24.34
CA ALA A 10 0.47 -16.55 25.60
C ALA A 10 0.77 -17.53 26.75
N ASP A 11 2.04 -17.64 27.15
CA ASP A 11 2.52 -18.59 28.16
C ASP A 11 1.76 -18.50 29.48
N GLY A 12 1.49 -17.29 29.95
CA GLY A 12 0.77 -17.05 31.21
C GLY A 12 -0.67 -17.54 31.20
N GLN A 13 -1.30 -17.60 30.04
CA GLN A 13 -2.68 -18.06 29.84
C GLN A 13 -2.76 -19.46 29.27
N LYS A 14 -1.62 -20.02 28.82
CA LYS A 14 -1.53 -21.33 28.12
C LYS A 14 -2.50 -21.38 26.92
N ALA A 15 -2.60 -20.28 26.20
CA ALA A 15 -3.55 -20.09 25.11
C ALA A 15 -2.88 -19.53 23.86
N TYR A 16 -3.42 -19.87 22.69
CA TYR A 16 -3.09 -19.21 21.44
C TYR A 16 -3.97 -17.97 21.29
N ARG A 17 -3.35 -16.88 20.85
CA ARG A 17 -4.03 -15.65 20.45
C ARG A 17 -3.91 -15.49 18.94
N VAL A 18 -5.04 -15.22 18.27
CA VAL A 18 -5.10 -14.93 16.84
C VAL A 18 -5.60 -13.51 16.69
N ASP A 19 -4.73 -12.63 16.18
CA ASP A 19 -5.06 -11.23 15.91
C ASP A 19 -5.46 -11.10 14.44
N LEU A 20 -6.68 -10.61 14.20
CA LEU A 20 -7.23 -10.40 12.89
C LEU A 20 -6.91 -8.97 12.41
N PRO A 21 -6.64 -8.74 11.11
CA PRO A 21 -6.60 -7.41 10.53
C PRO A 21 -7.98 -6.75 10.59
N ASP A 22 -8.02 -5.43 10.75
CA ASP A 22 -9.27 -4.68 10.89
C ASP A 22 -10.16 -4.76 9.65
N LEU A 23 -9.57 -4.77 8.45
CA LEU A 23 -10.31 -4.91 7.19
C LEU A 23 -9.88 -6.17 6.46
N LEU A 24 -10.84 -7.04 6.19
CA LEU A 24 -10.67 -8.33 5.55
C LEU A 24 -11.64 -8.50 4.39
N THR A 25 -11.21 -9.18 3.33
CA THR A 25 -12.14 -9.70 2.32
C THR A 25 -12.85 -10.95 2.85
N LYS A 26 -13.95 -11.31 2.22
CA LYS A 26 -14.64 -12.56 2.54
C LYS A 26 -13.77 -13.79 2.30
N THR A 27 -12.92 -13.74 1.29
CA THR A 27 -11.94 -14.80 0.99
C THR A 27 -10.89 -14.91 2.11
N ASP A 28 -10.36 -13.78 2.58
CA ASP A 28 -9.42 -13.77 3.72
C ASP A 28 -10.06 -14.40 4.96
N TRP A 29 -11.30 -14.02 5.27
CA TRP A 29 -12.04 -14.61 6.37
C TRP A 29 -12.22 -16.13 6.23
N GLN A 30 -12.52 -16.63 5.03
CA GLN A 30 -12.64 -18.07 4.79
C GLN A 30 -11.33 -18.82 5.06
N ILE A 31 -10.18 -18.24 4.67
CA ILE A 31 -8.85 -18.80 4.93
C ILE A 31 -8.59 -18.81 6.45
N ILE A 32 -8.84 -17.69 7.13
CA ILE A 32 -8.67 -17.58 8.58
C ILE A 32 -9.56 -18.60 9.31
N LYS A 33 -10.84 -18.68 8.91
CA LYS A 33 -11.77 -19.65 9.49
C LYS A 33 -11.28 -21.08 9.32
N SER A 34 -10.77 -21.45 8.16
CA SER A 34 -10.21 -22.78 7.92
C SER A 34 -9.00 -23.06 8.83
N PHE A 35 -8.16 -22.05 9.07
CA PHE A 35 -7.05 -22.17 10.03
C PHE A 35 -7.56 -22.32 11.46
N LEU A 36 -8.56 -21.53 11.88
CA LEU A 36 -9.15 -21.63 13.22
C LEU A 36 -9.81 -22.99 13.45
N ASP A 37 -10.53 -23.52 12.46
CA ASP A 37 -11.12 -24.87 12.54
C ASP A 37 -10.04 -25.95 12.69
N ALA A 38 -8.91 -25.83 11.99
CA ALA A 38 -7.77 -26.73 12.14
C ALA A 38 -7.08 -26.59 13.51
N LEU A 39 -6.95 -25.37 14.03
CA LEU A 39 -6.39 -25.10 15.35
C LEU A 39 -7.27 -25.69 16.46
N LEU A 40 -8.59 -25.53 16.35
CA LEU A 40 -9.57 -26.12 17.24
C LEU A 40 -9.44 -27.67 17.27
N ALA A 41 -9.36 -28.28 16.08
CA ALA A 41 -9.19 -29.74 15.97
C ALA A 41 -7.85 -30.20 16.56
N TYR A 42 -6.78 -29.42 16.45
CA TYR A 42 -5.46 -29.75 17.01
C TYR A 42 -5.40 -29.57 18.51
N THR A 43 -5.96 -28.50 19.05
CA THR A 43 -5.89 -28.19 20.49
C THR A 43 -6.97 -28.88 21.30
N GLY A 44 -8.11 -29.24 20.70
CA GLY A 44 -9.29 -29.78 21.35
C GLY A 44 -9.96 -28.82 22.34
N THR A 45 -9.69 -27.50 22.17
CA THR A 45 -10.22 -26.44 23.06
C THR A 45 -11.01 -25.43 22.27
N ASP A 46 -12.06 -24.86 22.89
CA ASP A 46 -12.88 -23.82 22.25
C ASP A 46 -12.05 -22.56 21.95
N ILE A 47 -12.47 -21.86 20.93
CA ILE A 47 -11.89 -20.55 20.53
C ILE A 47 -12.81 -19.44 21.04
N GLU A 48 -12.33 -18.71 22.04
CA GLU A 48 -13.06 -17.56 22.58
C GLU A 48 -13.24 -16.49 21.51
N GLY A 49 -14.44 -15.93 21.37
CA GLY A 49 -14.79 -14.90 20.41
C GLY A 49 -15.16 -15.41 19.01
N LEU A 50 -15.08 -16.73 18.75
CA LEU A 50 -15.52 -17.30 17.48
C LEU A 50 -16.99 -17.66 17.47
N ASP A 51 -17.54 -18.05 18.64
CA ASP A 51 -18.96 -18.36 18.76
C ASP A 51 -19.82 -17.12 18.50
N GLY A 52 -20.73 -17.22 17.54
CA GLY A 52 -21.56 -16.08 17.11
C GLY A 52 -20.82 -14.99 16.33
N PHE A 53 -19.57 -15.20 15.89
CA PHE A 53 -18.85 -14.21 15.10
C PHE A 53 -19.56 -13.96 13.77
N ASP A 54 -19.97 -12.69 13.59
CA ASP A 54 -20.57 -12.18 12.35
C ASP A 54 -19.53 -11.36 11.58
N PHE A 55 -19.10 -11.90 10.45
CA PHE A 55 -18.09 -11.26 9.59
C PHE A 55 -18.56 -9.90 9.03
N GLU A 56 -19.84 -9.77 8.65
CA GLU A 56 -20.35 -8.53 8.08
C GLU A 56 -20.45 -7.45 9.16
N ALA A 57 -20.89 -7.80 10.36
CA ALA A 57 -20.90 -6.89 11.50
C ALA A 57 -19.48 -6.45 11.88
N TYR A 58 -18.51 -7.38 11.89
CA TYR A 58 -17.10 -7.09 12.11
C TYR A 58 -16.54 -6.10 11.07
N PHE A 59 -16.79 -6.35 9.78
CA PHE A 59 -16.36 -5.49 8.68
C PHE A 59 -16.93 -4.07 8.82
N GLN A 60 -18.23 -3.94 9.10
CA GLN A 60 -18.88 -2.65 9.30
C GLN A 60 -18.34 -1.92 10.53
N ALA A 61 -18.13 -2.60 11.64
CA ALA A 61 -17.58 -2.02 12.86
C ALA A 61 -16.15 -1.49 12.65
N SER A 62 -15.33 -2.23 11.89
CA SER A 62 -13.97 -1.81 11.52
C SER A 62 -13.99 -0.52 10.70
N ILE A 63 -14.87 -0.42 9.70
CA ILE A 63 -15.02 0.80 8.90
C ILE A 63 -15.47 1.98 9.77
N GLN A 64 -16.43 1.77 10.67
CA GLN A 64 -16.91 2.81 11.57
C GLN A 64 -15.81 3.30 12.50
N ALA A 65 -14.93 2.41 13.00
CA ALA A 65 -13.78 2.78 13.80
C ALA A 65 -12.81 3.69 13.05
N TYR A 66 -12.50 3.39 11.78
CA TYR A 66 -11.68 4.27 10.95
C TYR A 66 -12.36 5.61 10.65
N LEU A 67 -13.67 5.63 10.45
CA LEU A 67 -14.43 6.86 10.22
C LEU A 67 -14.51 7.75 11.48
N ALA A 68 -14.38 7.15 12.66
CA ALA A 68 -14.35 7.89 13.93
C ALA A 68 -13.05 8.67 14.15
N ASP A 69 -11.94 8.28 13.50
CA ASP A 69 -10.69 9.05 13.53
C ASP A 69 -10.81 10.29 12.63
N PRO A 70 -10.83 11.51 13.18
CA PRO A 70 -10.99 12.74 12.39
C PRO A 70 -9.73 13.15 11.63
N VAL A 71 -8.56 12.60 12.01
CA VAL A 71 -7.25 13.08 11.55
C VAL A 71 -6.74 12.29 10.34
N ALA A 72 -7.09 11.02 10.23
CA ALA A 72 -6.62 10.18 9.14
C ALA A 72 -7.24 10.60 7.80
N ARG A 73 -6.41 11.11 6.89
CA ARG A 73 -6.82 11.42 5.52
C ARG A 73 -7.07 10.16 4.70
N PHE A 74 -6.22 9.16 4.89
CA PHE A 74 -6.32 7.84 4.27
C PHE A 74 -6.23 6.76 5.33
N THR A 75 -6.97 5.68 5.11
CA THR A 75 -6.76 4.41 5.80
C THR A 75 -5.89 3.54 4.93
N ILE A 76 -4.79 3.04 5.49
CA ILE A 76 -3.87 2.15 4.79
C ILE A 76 -4.16 0.73 5.25
N CYS A 77 -4.62 -0.11 4.33
CA CYS A 77 -4.75 -1.54 4.54
C CYS A 77 -3.56 -2.26 3.94
N GLN A 78 -3.01 -3.19 4.70
CA GLN A 78 -1.93 -4.03 4.21
C GLN A 78 -2.55 -5.20 3.43
N GLY A 79 -2.36 -5.19 2.11
CA GLY A 79 -2.66 -6.35 1.27
C GLY A 79 -1.54 -7.39 1.35
N ILE A 80 -1.76 -8.56 0.75
CA ILE A 80 -0.76 -9.66 0.73
C ILE A 80 0.51 -9.22 0.01
N PHE A 81 0.38 -8.48 -1.08
CA PHE A 81 1.50 -8.03 -1.91
C PHE A 81 1.73 -6.52 -1.77
N ASN A 82 0.67 -5.72 -1.82
CA ASN A 82 0.75 -4.28 -1.93
C ASN A 82 -0.16 -3.58 -0.92
N PRO A 83 0.26 -2.42 -0.37
CA PRO A 83 -0.61 -1.59 0.46
C PRO A 83 -1.74 -0.99 -0.37
N ILE A 84 -2.89 -0.78 0.24
CA ILE A 84 -4.09 -0.21 -0.38
C ILE A 84 -4.52 1.01 0.45
N PHE A 85 -4.88 2.08 -0.22
CA PHE A 85 -5.31 3.33 0.41
C PHE A 85 -6.81 3.56 0.19
N PHE A 86 -7.53 3.79 1.28
CA PHE A 86 -8.94 4.14 1.24
C PHE A 86 -9.17 5.56 1.75
N SER A 87 -9.88 6.37 0.97
CA SER A 87 -10.36 7.67 1.42
C SER A 87 -11.57 7.51 2.35
N ARG A 88 -11.95 8.60 3.04
CA ARG A 88 -13.18 8.62 3.85
C ARG A 88 -14.44 8.37 3.02
N GLU A 89 -14.48 8.82 1.77
CA GLU A 89 -15.57 8.56 0.84
C GLU A 89 -15.65 7.06 0.49
N ASN A 90 -14.50 6.42 0.26
CA ASN A 90 -14.46 4.98 0.04
C ASN A 90 -15.00 4.23 1.26
N LEU A 91 -14.53 4.58 2.47
CA LEU A 91 -15.00 3.93 3.69
C LEU A 91 -16.52 4.10 3.90
N LYS A 92 -17.07 5.29 3.61
CA LYS A 92 -18.52 5.51 3.67
C LYS A 92 -19.29 4.65 2.67
N SER A 93 -18.80 4.54 1.44
CA SER A 93 -19.46 3.71 0.42
C SER A 93 -19.45 2.22 0.77
N PHE A 94 -18.47 1.76 1.54
CA PHE A 94 -18.41 0.37 2.00
C PHE A 94 -19.45 0.02 3.09
N LEU A 95 -20.12 1.01 3.68
CA LEU A 95 -21.25 0.79 4.59
C LEU A 95 -22.60 0.64 3.86
N GLU A 96 -22.62 0.85 2.56
CA GLU A 96 -23.82 0.68 1.74
C GLU A 96 -24.09 -0.81 1.42
N ALA A 97 -25.23 -1.11 0.83
CA ALA A 97 -25.71 -2.49 0.64
C ALA A 97 -24.74 -3.42 -0.15
N ASP A 98 -23.98 -2.85 -1.11
CA ASP A 98 -22.98 -3.57 -1.91
C ASP A 98 -21.53 -3.25 -1.48
N GLY A 99 -21.36 -2.62 -0.33
CA GLY A 99 -20.09 -2.07 0.14
C GLY A 99 -18.97 -3.09 0.28
N LEU A 100 -19.27 -4.28 0.78
CA LEU A 100 -18.29 -5.38 0.85
C LEU A 100 -17.78 -5.79 -0.54
N ALA A 101 -18.67 -5.88 -1.52
CA ALA A 101 -18.27 -6.22 -2.89
C ALA A 101 -17.43 -5.12 -3.53
N GLN A 102 -17.74 -3.85 -3.25
CA GLN A 102 -16.93 -2.70 -3.70
C GLN A 102 -15.53 -2.73 -3.05
N PHE A 103 -15.45 -3.01 -1.75
CA PHE A 103 -14.18 -3.17 -1.03
C PHE A 103 -13.34 -4.29 -1.67
N GLU A 104 -13.91 -5.49 -1.85
CA GLU A 104 -13.22 -6.64 -2.44
C GLU A 104 -12.74 -6.36 -3.87
N ALA A 105 -13.54 -5.66 -4.68
CA ALA A 105 -13.14 -5.27 -6.03
C ALA A 105 -11.94 -4.33 -6.04
N ARG A 106 -11.87 -3.36 -5.11
CA ARG A 106 -10.73 -2.45 -4.97
C ARG A 106 -9.48 -3.17 -4.47
N VAL A 107 -9.63 -4.04 -3.46
CA VAL A 107 -8.52 -4.87 -2.97
C VAL A 107 -7.93 -5.69 -4.13
N ARG A 108 -8.79 -6.34 -4.89
CA ARG A 108 -8.38 -7.16 -6.04
C ARG A 108 -7.63 -6.33 -7.08
N ALA A 109 -8.14 -5.18 -7.47
CA ALA A 109 -7.52 -4.32 -8.47
C ALA A 109 -6.07 -3.94 -8.09
N VAL A 110 -5.81 -3.63 -6.81
CA VAL A 110 -4.46 -3.30 -6.32
C VAL A 110 -3.57 -4.54 -6.18
N GLN A 111 -4.14 -5.70 -5.81
CA GLN A 111 -3.34 -6.91 -5.60
C GLN A 111 -3.03 -7.66 -6.90
N GLU A 112 -3.84 -7.52 -7.94
CA GLU A 112 -3.72 -8.23 -9.23
C GLU A 112 -3.02 -7.40 -10.32
N THR A 113 -2.68 -6.13 -10.08
CA THR A 113 -1.91 -5.35 -11.07
C THR A 113 -0.52 -5.96 -11.27
N ASP A 114 -0.04 -5.96 -12.51
CA ASP A 114 1.31 -6.36 -12.89
C ASP A 114 2.33 -5.21 -12.81
N ALA A 115 1.89 -4.04 -12.33
CA ALA A 115 2.74 -2.86 -12.21
C ALA A 115 3.77 -3.00 -11.08
N TYR A 116 4.95 -2.41 -11.30
CA TYR A 116 5.96 -2.28 -10.25
C TYR A 116 5.53 -1.23 -9.23
N PHE A 117 5.47 -1.60 -7.95
CA PHE A 117 5.23 -0.65 -6.87
C PHE A 117 6.54 0.04 -6.49
N ALA A 118 6.65 1.32 -6.82
CA ALA A 118 7.86 2.08 -6.54
C ALA A 118 8.10 2.19 -5.03
N ARG A 119 9.33 1.87 -4.63
CA ARG A 119 9.80 2.02 -3.24
C ARG A 119 10.53 3.34 -3.12
N VAL A 120 10.31 4.04 -2.01
CA VAL A 120 11.07 5.23 -1.68
C VAL A 120 12.42 4.87 -1.10
N SER A 121 13.46 5.58 -1.52
CA SER A 121 14.80 5.56 -0.94
C SER A 121 15.01 6.85 -0.15
N PHE A 122 15.57 6.75 1.07
CA PHE A 122 15.89 7.91 1.89
C PHE A 122 17.39 8.11 1.98
N TYR A 123 17.83 9.35 1.84
CA TYR A 123 19.21 9.76 2.13
C TYR A 123 19.22 11.12 2.80
N GLN A 124 20.34 11.46 3.43
CA GLN A 124 20.59 12.77 4.03
C GLN A 124 21.72 13.45 3.29
N ASP A 125 21.53 14.70 2.90
CA ASP A 125 22.58 15.49 2.25
C ASP A 125 23.59 16.06 3.24
N GLY A 126 24.61 16.77 2.74
CA GLY A 126 25.68 17.39 3.55
C GLY A 126 25.19 18.51 4.48
N GLU A 127 23.99 19.04 4.28
CA GLU A 127 23.35 20.07 5.11
C GLU A 127 22.42 19.45 6.16
N GLY A 128 22.24 18.14 6.15
CA GLY A 128 21.40 17.41 7.09
C GLY A 128 19.94 17.30 6.67
N LYS A 129 19.59 17.73 5.46
CA LYS A 129 18.24 17.63 4.91
C LYS A 129 17.95 16.20 4.44
N VAL A 130 16.76 15.71 4.74
CA VAL A 130 16.34 14.37 4.33
C VAL A 130 15.59 14.43 2.99
N HIS A 131 16.01 13.57 2.08
CA HIS A 131 15.39 13.40 0.77
C HIS A 131 14.71 12.03 0.70
N GLY A 132 13.47 12.01 0.23
CA GLY A 132 12.71 10.80 -0.09
C GLY A 132 12.53 10.70 -1.62
N VAL A 133 13.21 9.73 -2.24
CA VAL A 133 13.29 9.63 -3.70
C VAL A 133 12.56 8.40 -4.20
N TYR A 134 11.57 8.59 -5.07
CA TYR A 134 10.96 7.55 -5.88
C TYR A 134 11.69 7.41 -7.21
N HIS A 135 11.50 6.29 -7.88
CA HIS A 135 12.12 6.02 -9.17
C HIS A 135 11.05 5.61 -10.19
N LEU A 136 11.04 6.28 -11.34
CA LEU A 136 10.22 5.91 -12.49
C LEU A 136 11.15 5.48 -13.62
N ALA A 137 11.10 4.21 -13.99
CA ALA A 137 11.93 3.69 -15.07
C ALA A 137 11.20 3.74 -16.41
N GLN A 138 11.94 4.10 -17.46
CA GLN A 138 11.45 4.13 -18.83
C GLN A 138 10.86 2.78 -19.25
N GLY A 139 9.65 2.79 -19.80
CA GLY A 139 8.99 1.59 -20.29
C GLY A 139 8.45 0.65 -19.23
N VAL A 140 8.54 0.99 -17.95
CA VAL A 140 8.05 0.17 -16.84
C VAL A 140 6.71 0.72 -16.33
N LYS A 141 5.68 -0.14 -16.33
CA LYS A 141 4.42 0.16 -15.67
C LYS A 141 4.65 0.29 -14.17
N THR A 142 4.36 1.43 -13.58
CA THR A 142 4.78 1.76 -12.21
C THR A 142 3.65 2.34 -11.40
N VAL A 143 3.46 1.85 -10.16
CA VAL A 143 2.57 2.47 -9.17
C VAL A 143 3.35 3.47 -8.33
N LEU A 144 2.84 4.71 -8.31
CA LEU A 144 3.38 5.83 -7.53
C LEU A 144 2.31 6.39 -6.60
N PRO A 145 2.65 6.88 -5.39
CA PRO A 145 1.69 7.59 -4.55
C PRO A 145 1.39 8.99 -5.12
N ARG A 146 0.17 9.46 -5.01
CA ARG A 146 -0.14 10.89 -5.28
C ARG A 146 0.40 11.81 -4.21
N GLU A 147 0.33 11.35 -2.97
CA GLU A 147 0.92 12.01 -1.82
C GLU A 147 1.98 11.09 -1.25
N PRO A 148 3.26 11.45 -1.41
CA PRO A 148 4.35 10.67 -0.86
C PRO A 148 4.25 10.59 0.66
N PHE A 149 4.71 9.49 1.24
CA PHE A 149 4.62 9.24 2.68
C PHE A 149 5.84 8.45 3.16
N VAL A 150 6.11 8.56 4.47
CA VAL A 150 7.16 7.78 5.12
C VAL A 150 6.59 6.39 5.45
N PRO A 151 7.13 5.30 4.86
CA PRO A 151 6.70 3.94 5.21
C PRO A 151 6.96 3.62 6.68
N ALA A 152 6.12 2.76 7.27
CA ALA A 152 6.17 2.41 8.70
C ALA A 152 7.57 2.00 9.20
N ALA A 153 8.37 1.35 8.35
CA ALA A 153 9.74 0.94 8.68
C ALA A 153 10.71 2.11 8.95
N TYR A 154 10.37 3.33 8.50
CA TYR A 154 11.22 4.52 8.63
C TYR A 154 10.65 5.59 9.57
N ILE A 155 9.42 5.42 10.08
CA ILE A 155 8.74 6.44 10.91
C ILE A 155 9.60 6.81 12.12
N GLU A 156 10.12 5.84 12.88
CA GLU A 156 10.93 6.12 14.08
C GLU A 156 12.21 6.91 13.76
N GLN A 157 12.78 6.72 12.57
CA GLN A 157 14.01 7.39 12.15
C GLN A 157 13.77 8.80 11.61
N LEU A 158 12.55 9.06 11.13
CA LEU A 158 12.20 10.28 10.40
C LEU A 158 11.07 11.10 11.07
N VAL A 159 10.63 10.74 12.28
CA VAL A 159 9.47 11.33 12.97
C VAL A 159 9.53 12.85 13.10
N ASP A 160 10.73 13.42 13.35
CA ASP A 160 10.92 14.86 13.54
C ASP A 160 11.63 15.52 12.36
N LYS A 161 11.69 14.86 11.20
CA LYS A 161 12.40 15.35 10.04
C LYS A 161 11.44 15.75 8.92
N GLU A 162 11.68 16.93 8.36
CA GLU A 162 11.04 17.31 7.11
C GLU A 162 11.71 16.54 5.96
N VAL A 163 10.89 15.89 5.12
CA VAL A 163 11.35 15.13 3.98
C VAL A 163 11.08 15.92 2.71
N GLN A 164 12.12 16.18 1.95
CA GLN A 164 11.98 16.69 0.58
C GLN A 164 11.71 15.52 -0.36
N TRP A 165 10.57 15.57 -1.03
CA TRP A 165 10.14 14.50 -1.92
C TRP A 165 10.58 14.76 -3.35
N GLU A 166 11.21 13.76 -3.95
CA GLU A 166 11.78 13.82 -5.29
C GLU A 166 11.47 12.54 -6.08
N ILE A 167 11.62 12.61 -7.39
CA ILE A 167 11.54 11.46 -8.28
C ILE A 167 12.71 11.47 -9.26
N ASP A 168 13.38 10.33 -9.37
CA ASP A 168 14.38 10.10 -10.41
C ASP A 168 13.70 9.47 -11.63
N LEU A 169 13.92 10.06 -12.79
CA LEU A 169 13.59 9.47 -14.07
C LEU A 169 14.77 8.61 -14.51
N VAL A 170 14.55 7.30 -14.64
CA VAL A 170 15.60 6.31 -14.86
C VAL A 170 15.46 5.71 -16.26
N GLN A 171 16.49 5.87 -17.07
CA GLN A 171 16.60 5.20 -18.36
C GLN A 171 17.25 3.83 -18.18
N ILE A 172 16.75 2.82 -18.89
CA ILE A 172 17.34 1.48 -18.94
C ILE A 172 18.15 1.38 -20.23
N THR A 173 19.48 1.26 -20.10
CA THR A 173 20.42 1.28 -21.24
C THR A 173 20.85 -0.11 -21.71
N GLY A 174 20.60 -1.14 -20.91
CA GLY A 174 20.93 -2.54 -21.19
C GLY A 174 19.72 -3.47 -21.20
N ASP A 175 19.91 -4.70 -20.77
CA ASP A 175 18.84 -5.66 -20.58
C ASP A 175 18.16 -5.57 -19.21
N GLY A 176 18.58 -4.62 -18.36
CA GLY A 176 18.05 -4.37 -17.02
C GLY A 176 18.49 -5.40 -15.98
N SER A 177 19.44 -6.27 -16.30
CA SER A 177 19.90 -7.33 -15.40
C SER A 177 20.94 -6.84 -14.38
N LYS A 178 21.57 -5.70 -14.62
CA LYS A 178 22.66 -5.16 -13.83
C LYS A 178 22.35 -3.74 -13.34
N PRO A 179 22.89 -3.36 -12.17
CA PRO A 179 22.72 -1.99 -11.65
C PRO A 179 23.21 -0.89 -12.60
N GLU A 180 24.29 -1.15 -13.36
CA GLU A 180 24.86 -0.22 -14.34
C GLU A 180 23.97 0.01 -15.58
N ASP A 181 22.95 -0.80 -15.77
CA ASP A 181 21.97 -0.61 -16.85
C ASP A 181 20.96 0.52 -16.53
N TYR A 182 20.92 0.98 -15.30
CA TYR A 182 19.97 1.98 -14.82
C TYR A 182 20.65 3.32 -14.64
N GLU A 183 20.31 4.30 -15.49
CA GLU A 183 20.86 5.65 -15.46
C GLU A 183 19.77 6.67 -15.10
N ALA A 184 19.96 7.41 -14.02
CA ALA A 184 19.09 8.53 -13.68
C ALA A 184 19.39 9.70 -14.64
N ILE A 185 18.44 10.03 -15.51
CA ILE A 185 18.59 11.09 -16.53
C ILE A 185 18.07 12.44 -16.03
N ALA A 186 17.23 12.48 -15.02
CA ALA A 186 16.75 13.69 -14.35
C ALA A 186 16.26 13.38 -12.95
N ARG A 187 16.31 14.39 -12.06
CA ARG A 187 15.68 14.41 -10.75
C ARG A 187 14.77 15.61 -10.65
N LEU A 188 13.50 15.38 -10.33
CA LEU A 188 12.48 16.41 -10.24
C LEU A 188 11.91 16.47 -8.82
N ASP A 189 11.43 17.65 -8.41
CA ASP A 189 10.52 17.75 -7.28
C ASP A 189 9.27 16.89 -7.55
N TYR A 190 8.83 16.15 -6.54
CA TYR A 190 7.77 15.16 -6.73
C TYR A 190 6.42 15.80 -7.07
N ALA A 191 6.08 16.92 -6.47
CA ALA A 191 4.83 17.61 -6.75
C ALA A 191 4.84 18.19 -8.16
N LYS A 192 5.96 18.81 -8.57
CA LYS A 192 6.15 19.31 -9.93
C LYS A 192 6.05 18.20 -10.97
N PHE A 193 6.66 17.04 -10.70
CA PHE A 193 6.54 15.87 -11.58
C PHE A 193 5.07 15.48 -11.80
N LEU A 194 4.26 15.43 -10.74
CA LEU A 194 2.84 15.07 -10.85
C LEU A 194 2.03 16.12 -11.64
N GLU A 195 2.43 17.39 -11.62
CA GLU A 195 1.79 18.46 -12.39
C GLU A 195 2.08 18.34 -13.88
N VAL A 196 3.32 17.95 -14.25
CA VAL A 196 3.74 17.82 -15.65
C VAL A 196 3.45 16.45 -16.26
N LEU A 197 3.16 15.43 -15.44
CA LEU A 197 2.79 14.10 -15.93
C LEU A 197 1.45 14.15 -16.66
N PRO A 198 1.41 13.91 -18.01
CA PRO A 198 0.17 14.01 -18.76
C PRO A 198 -0.89 13.00 -18.26
N PRO A 199 -2.16 13.42 -18.12
CA PRO A 199 -3.24 12.55 -17.66
C PRO A 199 -3.45 11.28 -18.49
N SER A 200 -2.99 11.26 -19.74
CA SER A 200 -3.06 10.09 -20.63
C SER A 200 -2.08 8.98 -20.24
N PHE A 201 -1.07 9.27 -19.41
CA PHE A 201 -0.06 8.29 -19.01
C PHE A 201 -0.37 7.60 -17.66
N TYR A 202 -1.43 7.97 -16.97
CA TYR A 202 -1.75 7.31 -15.72
C TYR A 202 -3.27 7.18 -15.49
N HIS A 203 -3.64 6.29 -14.62
CA HIS A 203 -4.99 6.23 -14.04
C HIS A 203 -4.93 6.06 -12.53
N GLN A 204 -6.01 6.44 -11.86
CA GLN A 204 -6.14 6.28 -10.42
C GLN A 204 -6.32 4.80 -10.09
N LEU A 205 -5.45 4.25 -9.25
CA LEU A 205 -5.54 2.86 -8.80
C LEU A 205 -6.35 2.74 -7.51
N ASP A 206 -6.04 3.59 -6.52
CA ASP A 206 -6.80 3.70 -5.26
C ASP A 206 -6.81 5.16 -4.75
N ALA A 207 -7.11 5.40 -3.47
CA ALA A 207 -7.26 6.75 -2.94
C ALA A 207 -5.97 7.58 -2.98
N ASN A 208 -4.79 6.96 -2.91
CA ASN A 208 -3.49 7.65 -2.93
C ASN A 208 -2.52 7.14 -4.01
N GLN A 209 -2.88 6.15 -4.80
CA GLN A 209 -1.97 5.55 -5.78
C GLN A 209 -2.46 5.78 -7.21
N ILE A 210 -1.52 6.10 -8.08
CA ILE A 210 -1.72 6.12 -9.53
C ILE A 210 -0.87 5.01 -10.17
N GLU A 211 -1.41 4.37 -11.19
CA GLU A 211 -0.67 3.46 -12.03
C GLU A 211 -0.25 4.19 -13.30
N VAL A 212 1.05 4.44 -13.41
CA VAL A 212 1.68 5.08 -14.58
C VAL A 212 1.95 4.02 -15.63
N GLN A 213 1.44 4.23 -16.83
CA GLN A 213 1.65 3.36 -17.98
C GLN A 213 3.09 3.48 -18.49
N PRO A 214 3.60 2.47 -19.20
CA PRO A 214 4.94 2.54 -19.78
C PRO A 214 5.13 3.78 -20.66
N ILE A 215 6.02 4.68 -20.25
CA ILE A 215 6.39 5.89 -21.01
C ILE A 215 7.70 5.61 -21.74
N LEU A 216 7.71 5.81 -23.05
CA LEU A 216 8.83 5.44 -23.92
C LEU A 216 9.56 6.67 -24.47
N ASP A 217 10.85 6.51 -24.69
CA ASP A 217 11.75 7.37 -25.48
C ASP A 217 11.46 8.87 -25.44
N LYS A 218 10.76 9.39 -26.46
CA LYS A 218 10.56 10.83 -26.63
C LYS A 218 9.75 11.45 -25.51
N ASP A 219 8.69 10.80 -25.09
CA ASP A 219 7.80 11.32 -24.05
C ASP A 219 8.47 11.24 -22.68
N PHE A 220 9.26 10.19 -22.43
CA PHE A 220 10.04 10.06 -21.20
C PHE A 220 11.14 11.12 -21.09
N LYS A 221 11.84 11.42 -22.21
CA LYS A 221 12.84 12.47 -22.27
C LYS A 221 12.22 13.87 -22.17
N ALA A 222 11.00 14.05 -22.66
CA ALA A 222 10.29 15.33 -22.51
C ALA A 222 10.01 15.65 -21.03
N LEU A 223 9.60 14.65 -20.22
CA LEU A 223 9.42 14.82 -18.78
C LEU A 223 10.72 15.25 -18.07
N ALA A 224 11.88 14.77 -18.55
CA ALA A 224 13.18 15.10 -17.98
C ALA A 224 13.65 16.54 -18.28
N GLN A 225 13.00 17.26 -19.18
CA GLN A 225 13.34 18.64 -19.57
C GLN A 225 12.50 19.71 -18.85
N GLU A 226 11.54 19.28 -18.02
CA GLU A 226 10.64 20.16 -17.26
C GLU A 226 11.27 20.59 -15.91
N GLU A 227 12.54 21.05 -15.91
CA GLU A 227 13.23 21.58 -14.73
C GLU A 227 12.63 22.90 -14.20
#